data_64268667b4cecca7ef299cf68482b147
#
_entry.id   64268667b4cecca7ef299cf68482b147
#
_cell.length_a   1.000
_cell.length_b   1.000
_cell.length_c   1.000
_cell.angle_alpha   90.00
_cell.angle_beta   90.00
_cell.angle_gamma   90.00
#
_symmetry.space_group_name_H-M   'P 1'
#
loop_
_entity.id
_entity.type
_entity.pdbx_description
1 polymer ?
#
loop_
_entity_poly.entity_id
_entity_poly.type
_entity_poly.pdbx_seq_one_letter_code
_entity_poly.pdbx_strand_id
1 'polypeptide(L)'
;MAERQATIASSSGLHARPAKLFVQAVQEKGVPVTIAVDGGSDLNAGSILSLMGLGASHGTVVTLKAEGDGAEQALDELVALLETDLDAD
;
A
#
# COMPACT_ATOMS: atom_id res chain seq x y z
N MET A 1 -14.86 8.45 -3.89
CA MET A 1 -13.78 7.51 -3.60
C MET A 1 -12.50 7.95 -4.31
N ALA A 2 -11.41 8.04 -3.58
CA ALA A 2 -10.11 8.37 -4.16
C ALA A 2 -9.37 7.10 -4.56
N GLU A 3 -8.60 7.17 -5.62
CA GLU A 3 -7.85 6.04 -6.14
C GLU A 3 -6.51 6.51 -6.66
N ARG A 4 -5.46 5.73 -6.38
CA ARG A 4 -4.10 6.02 -6.87
C ARG A 4 -3.40 4.71 -7.19
N GLN A 5 -2.49 4.75 -8.15
CA GLN A 5 -1.62 3.61 -8.45
C GLN A 5 -0.21 3.90 -7.95
N ALA A 6 0.47 2.83 -7.54
CA ALA A 6 1.85 2.94 -7.07
C ALA A 6 2.65 1.74 -7.55
N THR A 7 3.92 1.96 -7.86
CA THR A 7 4.85 0.89 -8.22
C THR A 7 5.69 0.54 -6.99
N ILE A 8 5.74 -0.74 -6.66
CA ILE A 8 6.48 -1.20 -5.49
C ILE A 8 7.98 -1.04 -5.72
N ALA A 9 8.61 -0.20 -4.93
CA ALA A 9 10.04 0.09 -5.06
C ALA A 9 10.92 -0.73 -4.11
N SER A 10 10.34 -1.31 -3.06
CA SER A 10 11.11 -2.14 -2.12
C SER A 10 11.68 -3.36 -2.84
N SER A 11 12.97 -3.62 -2.65
CA SER A 11 13.67 -4.66 -3.40
C SER A 11 13.13 -6.06 -3.11
N SER A 12 12.61 -6.32 -1.92
CA SER A 12 11.96 -7.59 -1.57
C SER A 12 10.45 -7.58 -1.79
N GLY A 13 9.90 -6.49 -2.34
CA GLY A 13 8.46 -6.34 -2.53
C GLY A 13 7.74 -6.01 -1.23
N LEU A 14 6.42 -6.19 -1.19
CA LEU A 14 5.62 -5.98 0.02
C LEU A 14 5.69 -7.23 0.90
N HIS A 15 6.85 -7.42 1.51
CA HIS A 15 7.14 -8.57 2.36
C HIS A 15 7.51 -8.05 3.74
N ALA A 16 7.50 -8.85 4.74
CA ALA A 16 7.89 -8.57 6.14
C ALA A 16 7.96 -7.07 6.53
N ARG A 17 9.18 -6.47 6.54
CA ARG A 17 9.39 -5.10 7.00
C ARG A 17 8.65 -4.04 6.17
N PRO A 18 8.72 -4.07 4.84
CA PRO A 18 7.96 -3.09 4.04
C PRO A 18 6.45 -3.17 4.29
N ALA A 19 5.90 -4.38 4.40
CA ALA A 19 4.47 -4.55 4.69
C ALA A 19 4.12 -3.98 6.05
N LYS A 20 4.96 -4.20 7.06
CA LYS A 20 4.72 -3.68 8.41
C LYS A 20 4.72 -2.15 8.41
N LEU A 21 5.70 -1.55 7.74
CA LEU A 21 5.80 -0.09 7.67
C LEU A 21 4.59 0.51 6.95
N PHE A 22 4.15 -0.13 5.88
CA PHE A 22 2.99 0.34 5.14
C PHE A 22 1.70 0.23 5.97
N VAL A 23 1.50 -0.91 6.65
CA VAL A 23 0.33 -1.10 7.52
C VAL A 23 0.28 -0.03 8.61
N GLN A 24 1.41 0.26 9.24
CA GLN A 24 1.47 1.30 10.28
C GLN A 24 1.06 2.65 9.70
N ALA A 25 1.55 2.99 8.51
CA ALA A 25 1.19 4.24 7.87
C ALA A 25 -0.31 4.31 7.55
N VAL A 26 -0.88 3.21 7.05
CA VAL A 26 -2.31 3.15 6.75
C VAL A 26 -3.13 3.39 8.02
N GLN A 27 -2.76 2.75 9.11
CA GLN A 27 -3.48 2.88 10.39
C GLN A 27 -3.40 4.30 10.92
N GLU A 28 -2.30 5.00 10.71
CA GLU A 28 -2.13 6.38 11.15
C GLU A 28 -2.99 7.36 10.37
N LYS A 29 -3.39 7.00 9.14
CA LYS A 29 -4.23 7.89 8.32
C LYS A 29 -5.66 7.99 8.83
N GLY A 30 -6.14 6.97 9.55
CA GLY A 30 -7.49 6.99 10.11
C GLY A 30 -8.61 6.86 9.10
N VAL A 31 -8.31 6.50 7.85
CA VAL A 31 -9.33 6.25 6.81
C VAL A 31 -9.17 4.82 6.29
N PRO A 32 -10.28 4.18 5.88
CA PRO A 32 -10.19 2.84 5.30
C PRO A 32 -9.47 2.90 3.95
N VAL A 33 -8.48 2.04 3.77
CA VAL A 33 -7.71 1.94 2.53
C VAL A 33 -7.71 0.50 2.05
N THR A 34 -7.92 0.30 0.76
CA THR A 34 -7.77 -1.02 0.13
C THR A 34 -6.61 -1.01 -0.83
N ILE A 35 -6.05 -2.18 -1.10
CA ILE A 35 -4.94 -2.36 -2.01
C ILE A 35 -5.21 -3.58 -2.88
N ALA A 36 -4.89 -3.49 -4.16
CA ALA A 36 -5.06 -4.60 -5.10
C ALA A 36 -3.94 -4.60 -6.13
N VAL A 37 -3.54 -5.80 -6.57
CA VAL A 37 -2.69 -5.94 -7.75
C VAL A 37 -3.59 -5.94 -8.98
N ASP A 38 -3.00 -5.72 -10.17
CA ASP A 38 -3.76 -5.71 -11.41
C ASP A 38 -4.47 -7.05 -11.60
N GLY A 39 -5.78 -6.98 -11.80
CA GLY A 39 -6.61 -8.18 -11.94
C GLY A 39 -6.96 -8.88 -10.64
N GLY A 40 -6.49 -8.37 -9.50
CA GLY A 40 -6.77 -8.96 -8.20
C GLY A 40 -7.94 -8.31 -7.47
N SER A 41 -8.31 -8.89 -6.34
CA SER A 41 -9.38 -8.36 -5.49
C SER A 41 -8.84 -7.27 -4.57
N ASP A 42 -9.70 -6.34 -4.18
CA ASP A 42 -9.36 -5.33 -3.19
C ASP A 42 -9.17 -5.98 -1.81
N LEU A 43 -8.03 -5.74 -1.18
CA LEU A 43 -7.72 -6.26 0.15
C LEU A 43 -7.56 -5.11 1.12
N ASN A 44 -7.73 -5.40 2.42
CA ASN A 44 -7.56 -4.39 3.46
C ASN A 44 -6.09 -4.02 3.60
N ALA A 45 -5.74 -2.78 3.21
CA ALA A 45 -4.35 -2.31 3.29
C ALA A 45 -3.87 -2.13 4.73
N GLY A 46 -4.76 -2.14 5.70
CA GLY A 46 -4.42 -2.08 7.12
C GLY A 46 -4.14 -3.43 7.76
N SER A 47 -4.10 -4.50 6.98
CA SER A 47 -3.86 -5.86 7.47
C SER A 47 -2.55 -6.39 6.90
N ILE A 48 -1.60 -6.75 7.77
CA ILE A 48 -0.31 -7.28 7.32
C ILE A 48 -0.48 -8.63 6.61
N LEU A 49 -1.43 -9.45 7.06
CA LEU A 49 -1.70 -10.73 6.42
C LEU A 49 -2.21 -10.54 5.00
N SER A 50 -3.09 -9.54 4.79
CA SER A 50 -3.60 -9.23 3.46
C SER A 50 -2.48 -8.76 2.55
N LEU A 51 -1.59 -7.89 3.05
CA LEU A 51 -0.46 -7.38 2.27
C LEU A 51 0.50 -8.49 1.87
N MET A 52 0.83 -9.37 2.81
CA MET A 52 1.74 -10.48 2.51
C MET A 52 1.10 -11.47 1.54
N GLY A 53 -0.22 -11.68 1.67
CA GLY A 53 -0.96 -12.54 0.76
C GLY A 53 -1.15 -11.95 -0.64
N LEU A 54 -0.94 -10.65 -0.79
CA LEU A 54 -1.08 -9.95 -2.06
C LEU A 54 -0.06 -10.43 -3.10
N GLY A 55 1.12 -10.81 -2.65
CA GLY A 55 2.16 -11.29 -3.54
C GLY A 55 2.84 -10.21 -4.37
N ALA A 56 2.72 -8.94 -3.95
CA ALA A 56 3.33 -7.83 -4.68
C ALA A 56 4.84 -7.87 -4.53
N SER A 57 5.55 -7.93 -5.66
CA SER A 57 6.99 -7.94 -5.71
C SER A 57 7.53 -6.62 -6.22
N HIS A 58 8.85 -6.48 -6.23
CA HIS A 58 9.49 -5.28 -6.77
C HIS A 58 9.02 -5.04 -8.20
N GLY A 59 8.58 -3.82 -8.49
CA GLY A 59 8.09 -3.43 -9.80
C GLY A 59 6.60 -3.70 -10.05
N THR A 60 5.92 -4.38 -9.11
CA THR A 60 4.48 -4.61 -9.25
C THR A 60 3.72 -3.29 -9.06
N VAL A 61 2.74 -3.04 -9.92
CA VAL A 61 1.86 -1.89 -9.78
C VAL A 61 0.64 -2.31 -8.97
N VAL A 62 0.36 -1.54 -7.92
CA VAL A 62 -0.83 -1.77 -7.08
C VAL A 62 -1.76 -0.57 -7.16
N THR A 63 -3.04 -0.80 -6.91
CA THR A 63 -4.05 0.25 -6.86
C THR A 63 -4.50 0.42 -5.43
N LEU A 64 -4.44 1.65 -4.93
CA LEU A 64 -4.91 2.02 -3.60
C LEU A 64 -6.21 2.79 -3.74
N LYS A 65 -7.19 2.47 -2.90
CA LYS A 65 -8.48 3.16 -2.86
C LYS A 65 -8.80 3.54 -1.43
N ALA A 66 -9.39 4.72 -1.25
CA ALA A 66 -9.79 5.19 0.08
C ALA A 66 -11.02 6.07 -0.03
N GLU A 67 -11.79 6.16 1.05
CA GLU A 67 -12.97 7.01 1.15
C GLU A 67 -12.90 7.84 2.41
N GLY A 68 -13.56 9.00 2.38
CA GLY A 68 -13.67 9.87 3.54
C GLY A 68 -12.84 11.13 3.41
N ASP A 69 -12.92 11.97 4.43
CA ASP A 69 -12.16 13.22 4.47
C ASP A 69 -10.68 12.93 4.56
N GLY A 70 -9.90 13.58 3.69
CA GLY A 70 -8.45 13.41 3.66
C GLY A 70 -8.00 12.17 2.91
N ALA A 71 -8.91 11.45 2.23
CA ALA A 71 -8.56 10.23 1.51
C ALA A 71 -7.50 10.48 0.42
N GLU A 72 -7.65 11.55 -0.36
CA GLU A 72 -6.69 11.83 -1.44
C GLU A 72 -5.30 12.11 -0.89
N GLN A 73 -5.20 12.92 0.16
CA GLN A 73 -3.91 13.20 0.79
C GLN A 73 -3.30 11.94 1.39
N ALA A 74 -4.13 11.13 2.05
CA ALA A 74 -3.66 9.86 2.62
C ALA A 74 -3.08 8.96 1.52
N LEU A 75 -3.78 8.83 0.39
CA LEU A 75 -3.30 8.02 -0.71
C LEU A 75 -2.00 8.55 -1.31
N ASP A 76 -1.88 9.88 -1.46
CA ASP A 76 -0.66 10.48 -2.00
C ASP A 76 0.54 10.15 -1.12
N GLU A 77 0.37 10.19 0.21
CA GLU A 77 1.45 9.84 1.14
C GLU A 77 1.77 8.35 1.09
N LEU A 78 0.75 7.50 0.98
CA LEU A 78 0.96 6.07 0.90
C LEU A 78 1.62 5.66 -0.41
N VAL A 79 1.28 6.32 -1.52
CA VAL A 79 1.94 6.10 -2.81
C VAL A 79 3.42 6.45 -2.70
N ALA A 80 3.74 7.61 -2.11
CA ALA A 80 5.13 8.02 -1.92
C ALA A 80 5.91 6.98 -1.09
N LEU A 81 5.27 6.42 -0.07
CA LEU A 81 5.88 5.40 0.77
C LEU A 81 6.18 4.12 -0.03
N LEU A 82 5.21 3.65 -0.82
CA LEU A 82 5.38 2.44 -1.63
C LEU A 82 6.43 2.63 -2.72
N GLU A 83 6.58 3.84 -3.24
CA GLU A 83 7.56 4.14 -4.29
C GLU A 83 8.94 4.45 -3.72
N THR A 84 9.10 4.34 -2.42
CA THR A 84 10.38 4.42 -1.74
C THR A 84 10.83 2.98 -1.41
N ASP A 85 12.13 2.71 -1.58
CA ASP A 85 12.66 1.39 -1.21
C ASP A 85 12.72 1.29 0.31
N LEU A 86 11.74 0.59 0.88
CA LEU A 86 11.60 0.45 2.33
C LEU A 86 12.59 -0.57 2.92
N ASP A 87 13.32 -1.29 2.07
CA ASP A 87 14.40 -2.18 2.48
C ASP A 87 15.74 -1.47 2.55
N ALA A 88 15.83 -0.27 2.00
CA ALA A 88 17.06 0.52 2.06
C ALA A 88 17.27 1.09 3.46
N ASP A 89 18.48 1.09 3.91
CA ASP A 89 18.86 1.68 5.20
C ASP A 89 19.12 3.17 5.08
#